data_8983f2e83117ba3f39be621fc048f097
#
_entry.id   8983f2e83117ba3f39be621fc048f097
#
_cell.length_a   1.000
_cell.length_b   1.000
_cell.length_c   1.000
_cell.angle_alpha   90.00
_cell.angle_beta   90.00
_cell.angle_gamma   90.00
#
_symmetry.space_group_name_H-M   'P 1'
#
loop_
_entity.id
_entity.type
_entity.pdbx_description
1 polymer ?
#
loop_
_entity_poly.entity_id
_entity_poly.type
_entity_poly.pdbx_seq_one_letter_code
_entity_poly.pdbx_strand_id
1 'polypeptide(L)'
;LIEDLIGFFKPAEICDYMCGSGTTQDAAHTMGIISHCYDLHSGFDLINCEIPERPEFVFWHPPYWDMITYSDVMYKASEVQSKYGYDPRQFDLSRIPKWEDFVRVMNYAMMKQFCALERGGRMAVLVGDIKKKGQLYSMLFELIKPGTLENVIIKAQHNCFSNQTQYSGHFIPILHEYLLIIKKDASLVYPILITEPVEKDIRDMNGATWRDVVAAVLETCQSPVSLAYIYEQVEPYTKARKNQWWKEKVRQTLQCSPQLFVNTGRGMWALNRSA
;
A
#
# COMPACT_ATOMS: atom_id res chain seq x y z
N LEU A 1 14.62 -0.22 18.74
CA LEU A 1 13.19 -0.16 18.42
C LEU A 1 12.36 -1.16 19.23
N ILE A 2 12.67 -2.49 19.17
CA ILE A 2 11.89 -3.50 19.92
C ILE A 2 12.07 -3.29 21.43
N GLU A 3 13.26 -3.04 21.90
CA GLU A 3 13.53 -2.68 23.30
C GLU A 3 12.76 -1.42 23.74
N ASP A 4 12.67 -0.40 22.87
CA ASP A 4 11.90 0.82 23.14
C ASP A 4 10.40 0.50 23.29
N LEU A 5 9.87 -0.38 22.42
CA LEU A 5 8.48 -0.84 22.50
C LEU A 5 8.22 -1.62 23.78
N ILE A 6 9.11 -2.55 24.13
CA ILE A 6 9.01 -3.32 25.37
C ILE A 6 9.09 -2.37 26.58
N GLY A 7 10.03 -1.43 26.59
CA GLY A 7 10.18 -0.44 27.65
C GLY A 7 8.98 0.49 27.82
N PHE A 8 8.31 0.84 26.72
CA PHE A 8 7.14 1.72 26.71
C PHE A 8 5.85 1.00 27.12
N PHE A 9 5.55 -0.13 26.44
CA PHE A 9 4.29 -0.85 26.68
C PHE A 9 4.36 -1.81 27.88
N LYS A 10 5.56 -2.24 28.27
CA LYS A 10 5.84 -3.17 29.38
C LYS A 10 4.99 -4.45 29.32
N PRO A 11 4.95 -5.13 28.18
CA PRO A 11 4.23 -6.38 28.08
C PRO A 11 4.93 -7.46 28.91
N ALA A 12 4.17 -8.43 29.43
CA ALA A 12 4.74 -9.58 30.11
C ALA A 12 5.46 -10.51 29.11
N GLU A 13 4.96 -10.58 27.90
CA GLU A 13 5.50 -11.38 26.81
C GLU A 13 5.35 -10.68 25.44
N ILE A 14 6.19 -11.06 24.48
CA ILE A 14 6.13 -10.58 23.10
C ILE A 14 6.12 -11.76 22.13
N CYS A 15 5.26 -11.69 21.11
CA CYS A 15 5.20 -12.67 20.04
C CYS A 15 5.65 -12.04 18.71
N ASP A 16 6.35 -12.86 17.90
CA ASP A 16 6.74 -12.49 16.53
C ASP A 16 6.60 -13.74 15.64
N TYR A 17 5.70 -13.66 14.66
CA TYR A 17 5.35 -14.81 13.81
C TYR A 17 6.08 -14.77 12.44
N MET A 18 7.04 -13.87 12.27
CA MET A 18 7.97 -13.77 11.14
C MET A 18 9.32 -13.27 11.63
N CYS A 19 9.86 -13.90 12.68
CA CYS A 19 10.98 -13.36 13.47
C CYS A 19 12.35 -13.39 12.73
N GLY A 20 12.43 -14.03 11.58
CA GLY A 20 13.64 -14.06 10.76
C GLY A 20 14.88 -14.52 11.54
N SER A 21 15.88 -13.64 11.68
CA SER A 21 17.13 -13.92 12.39
C SER A 21 17.01 -13.88 13.92
N GLY A 22 15.83 -13.57 14.48
CA GLY A 22 15.62 -13.60 15.93
C GLY A 22 15.84 -12.28 16.68
N THR A 23 15.85 -11.14 15.99
CA THR A 23 16.04 -9.81 16.64
C THR A 23 15.04 -9.56 17.76
N THR A 24 13.79 -10.01 17.60
CA THR A 24 12.76 -9.89 18.63
C THR A 24 13.10 -10.72 19.87
N GLN A 25 13.61 -11.93 19.67
CA GLN A 25 14.04 -12.82 20.75
C GLN A 25 15.20 -12.23 21.53
N ASP A 26 16.21 -11.68 20.82
CA ASP A 26 17.39 -11.07 21.44
C ASP A 26 17.01 -9.83 22.28
N ALA A 27 16.13 -8.98 21.75
CA ALA A 27 15.62 -7.82 22.46
C ALA A 27 14.82 -8.20 23.71
N ALA A 28 13.93 -9.19 23.61
CA ALA A 28 13.16 -9.71 24.73
C ALA A 28 14.05 -10.29 25.83
N HIS A 29 15.06 -11.07 25.44
CA HIS A 29 16.07 -11.62 26.36
C HIS A 29 16.83 -10.49 27.09
N THR A 30 17.28 -9.46 26.36
CA THR A 30 17.96 -8.29 26.95
C THR A 30 17.06 -7.56 27.96
N MET A 31 15.78 -7.47 27.67
CA MET A 31 14.79 -6.78 28.52
C MET A 31 14.20 -7.68 29.62
N GLY A 32 14.57 -8.95 29.66
CA GLY A 32 14.13 -9.90 30.70
C GLY A 32 12.66 -10.30 30.61
N ILE A 33 12.06 -10.29 29.42
CA ILE A 33 10.68 -10.74 29.18
C ILE A 33 10.64 -12.02 28.33
N ILE A 34 9.51 -12.73 28.36
CA ILE A 34 9.29 -13.93 27.58
C ILE A 34 9.07 -13.54 26.09
N SER A 35 9.62 -14.32 25.17
CA SER A 35 9.35 -14.19 23.73
C SER A 35 8.92 -15.51 23.11
N HIS A 36 7.95 -15.42 22.20
CA HIS A 36 7.51 -16.51 21.34
C HIS A 36 7.78 -16.12 19.89
N CYS A 37 8.84 -16.69 19.32
CA CYS A 37 9.35 -16.32 18.01
C CYS A 37 9.22 -17.49 17.04
N TYR A 38 8.51 -17.26 15.94
CA TYR A 38 8.20 -18.25 14.92
C TYR A 38 8.60 -17.75 13.54
N ASP A 39 8.98 -18.66 12.67
CA ASP A 39 9.31 -18.34 11.28
C ASP A 39 9.22 -19.59 10.39
N LEU A 40 9.14 -19.41 9.07
CA LEU A 40 9.16 -20.51 8.10
C LEU A 40 10.39 -21.41 8.26
N HIS A 41 11.56 -20.86 8.55
CA HIS A 41 12.79 -21.66 8.74
C HIS A 41 12.74 -22.56 9.98
N SER A 42 11.92 -22.23 10.96
CA SER A 42 11.63 -23.08 12.12
C SER A 42 10.42 -24.00 11.91
N GLY A 43 9.76 -23.88 10.75
CA GLY A 43 8.62 -24.69 10.34
C GLY A 43 7.26 -24.16 10.72
N PHE A 44 7.18 -22.90 11.04
CA PHE A 44 5.92 -22.23 11.29
C PHE A 44 5.55 -21.35 10.09
N ASP A 45 4.43 -21.67 9.44
CA ASP A 45 3.85 -20.86 8.38
C ASP A 45 2.67 -20.07 8.96
N LEU A 46 2.84 -18.75 9.10
CA LEU A 46 1.81 -17.87 9.65
C LEU A 46 0.49 -17.95 8.88
N ILE A 47 0.53 -18.25 7.58
CA ILE A 47 -0.68 -18.31 6.75
C ILE A 47 -1.48 -19.60 7.05
N ASN A 48 -0.81 -20.74 7.14
CA ASN A 48 -1.45 -22.05 7.22
C ASN A 48 -1.48 -22.65 8.65
N CYS A 49 -0.51 -22.32 9.51
CA CYS A 49 -0.47 -22.83 10.89
C CYS A 49 -1.42 -22.04 11.81
N GLU A 50 -2.06 -22.69 12.76
CA GLU A 50 -2.76 -22.02 13.85
C GLU A 50 -1.77 -21.22 14.72
N ILE A 51 -2.20 -20.06 15.23
CA ILE A 51 -1.42 -19.30 16.21
C ILE A 51 -1.59 -19.98 17.58
N PRO A 52 -0.49 -20.45 18.21
CA PRO A 52 -0.60 -21.26 19.41
C PRO A 52 -0.90 -20.45 20.69
N GLU A 53 -0.52 -19.16 20.72
CA GLU A 53 -0.70 -18.30 21.88
C GLU A 53 -1.90 -17.35 21.76
N ARG A 54 -2.21 -16.70 22.86
CA ARG A 54 -3.08 -15.52 22.93
C ARG A 54 -2.23 -14.33 23.37
N PRO A 55 -1.48 -13.69 22.46
CA PRO A 55 -0.46 -12.73 22.82
C PRO A 55 -1.05 -11.43 23.38
N GLU A 56 -0.39 -10.89 24.41
CA GLU A 56 -0.61 -9.54 24.90
C GLU A 56 -0.03 -8.51 23.93
N PHE A 57 1.16 -8.82 23.36
CA PHE A 57 1.87 -7.94 22.44
C PHE A 57 2.47 -8.72 21.26
N VAL A 58 2.17 -8.26 20.05
CA VAL A 58 2.76 -8.79 18.82
C VAL A 58 3.64 -7.72 18.19
N PHE A 59 4.88 -8.06 17.88
CA PHE A 59 5.68 -7.34 16.91
C PHE A 59 5.66 -8.08 15.58
N TRP A 60 5.44 -7.38 14.50
CA TRP A 60 5.37 -7.96 13.17
C TRP A 60 6.12 -7.12 12.14
N HIS A 61 7.14 -7.70 11.53
CA HIS A 61 7.94 -7.10 10.48
C HIS A 61 7.93 -8.00 9.25
N PRO A 62 6.87 -7.90 8.41
CA PRO A 62 6.72 -8.75 7.24
C PRO A 62 7.71 -8.40 6.13
N PRO A 63 7.87 -9.29 5.13
CA PRO A 63 8.63 -8.96 3.93
C PRO A 63 8.01 -7.79 3.18
N TYR A 64 8.86 -6.99 2.52
CA TYR A 64 8.42 -5.89 1.67
C TYR A 64 8.30 -6.40 0.23
N TRP A 65 7.21 -7.09 -0.07
CA TRP A 65 6.90 -7.70 -1.35
C TRP A 65 8.14 -8.44 -1.92
N ASP A 66 8.48 -8.23 -3.21
CA ASP A 66 9.58 -8.86 -3.93
C ASP A 66 10.91 -8.07 -3.85
N MET A 67 11.06 -7.18 -2.85
CA MET A 67 12.28 -6.38 -2.67
C MET A 67 13.47 -7.27 -2.31
N ILE A 68 13.26 -8.25 -1.45
CA ILE A 68 14.27 -9.24 -1.01
C ILE A 68 13.64 -10.62 -1.07
N THR A 69 14.24 -11.53 -1.83
CA THR A 69 13.85 -12.94 -1.82
C THR A 69 14.60 -13.66 -0.69
N TYR A 70 13.92 -13.86 0.42
CA TYR A 70 14.52 -14.44 1.62
C TYR A 70 14.85 -15.93 1.47
N SER A 71 14.06 -16.65 0.71
CA SER A 71 14.10 -18.12 0.64
C SER A 71 15.40 -18.71 0.07
N ASP A 72 16.14 -17.98 -0.73
CA ASP A 72 17.38 -18.51 -1.34
C ASP A 72 18.58 -18.45 -0.38
N VAL A 73 18.50 -17.57 0.63
CA VAL A 73 19.59 -17.33 1.60
C VAL A 73 19.30 -17.98 2.95
N MET A 74 18.04 -17.92 3.41
CA MET A 74 17.67 -18.35 4.77
C MET A 74 17.20 -19.80 4.84
N TYR A 75 16.64 -20.36 3.76
CA TYR A 75 16.12 -21.71 3.77
C TYR A 75 17.04 -22.67 3.06
N LYS A 76 17.95 -23.31 3.79
CA LYS A 76 18.64 -24.49 3.27
C LYS A 76 17.61 -25.59 3.09
N ALA A 77 17.15 -25.76 1.86
CA ALA A 77 16.06 -26.67 1.47
C ALA A 77 16.23 -28.11 2.05
N SER A 78 17.45 -28.56 2.28
CA SER A 78 17.73 -29.89 2.82
C SER A 78 17.33 -30.09 4.29
N GLU A 79 17.36 -29.03 5.10
CA GLU A 79 17.06 -29.17 6.55
C GLU A 79 15.57 -29.06 6.82
N VAL A 80 14.87 -28.18 6.12
CA VAL A 80 13.43 -27.92 6.34
C VAL A 80 12.58 -28.98 5.66
N GLN A 81 12.94 -29.42 4.46
CA GLN A 81 12.23 -30.49 3.76
C GLN A 81 12.30 -31.83 4.51
N SER A 82 13.44 -32.14 5.16
CA SER A 82 13.56 -33.34 5.98
C SER A 82 12.70 -33.29 7.24
N LYS A 83 12.44 -32.13 7.80
CA LYS A 83 11.66 -31.93 9.03
C LYS A 83 10.16 -31.83 8.80
N TYR A 84 9.72 -31.25 7.69
CA TYR A 84 8.31 -30.90 7.43
C TYR A 84 7.72 -31.61 6.20
N GLY A 85 8.52 -32.28 5.38
CA GLY A 85 8.04 -32.96 4.18
C GLY A 85 7.62 -32.06 3.02
N TYR A 86 7.91 -30.75 3.09
CA TYR A 86 7.61 -29.80 2.03
C TYR A 86 8.74 -28.75 1.85
N ASP A 87 8.75 -28.08 0.71
CA ASP A 87 9.67 -26.99 0.43
C ASP A 87 9.08 -25.65 0.95
N PRO A 88 9.66 -25.04 2.01
CA PRO A 88 9.15 -23.81 2.60
C PRO A 88 9.20 -22.61 1.65
N ARG A 89 10.02 -22.68 0.59
CA ARG A 89 10.13 -21.58 -0.39
C ARG A 89 8.82 -21.30 -1.10
N GLN A 90 7.93 -22.28 -1.24
CA GLN A 90 6.60 -22.08 -1.84
C GLN A 90 5.66 -21.24 -0.95
N PHE A 91 5.98 -21.09 0.34
CA PHE A 91 5.22 -20.29 1.31
C PHE A 91 5.90 -18.95 1.62
N ASP A 92 7.03 -18.65 0.99
CA ASP A 92 7.71 -17.37 1.12
C ASP A 92 6.91 -16.26 0.43
N LEU A 93 6.34 -15.36 1.23
CA LEU A 93 5.49 -14.27 0.75
C LEU A 93 6.23 -13.29 -0.16
N SER A 94 7.56 -13.20 -0.06
CA SER A 94 8.38 -12.38 -0.95
C SER A 94 8.40 -12.89 -2.40
N ARG A 95 7.92 -14.11 -2.65
CA ARG A 95 7.81 -14.71 -3.98
C ARG A 95 6.45 -14.48 -4.66
N ILE A 96 5.52 -13.82 -4.01
CA ILE A 96 4.22 -13.50 -4.62
C ILE A 96 4.44 -12.44 -5.72
N PRO A 97 4.17 -12.76 -7.01
CA PRO A 97 4.60 -11.90 -8.10
C PRO A 97 3.75 -10.63 -8.28
N LYS A 98 2.47 -10.68 -7.90
CA LYS A 98 1.55 -9.57 -8.04
C LYS A 98 1.35 -8.86 -6.70
N TRP A 99 1.39 -7.53 -6.74
CA TRP A 99 1.19 -6.69 -5.56
C TRP A 99 -0.17 -6.92 -4.89
N GLU A 100 -1.23 -7.00 -5.67
CA GLU A 100 -2.61 -7.18 -5.17
C GLU A 100 -2.77 -8.52 -4.43
N ASP A 101 -2.15 -9.57 -4.94
CA ASP A 101 -2.16 -10.90 -4.30
C ASP A 101 -1.32 -10.88 -3.01
N PHE A 102 -0.16 -10.20 -3.04
CA PHE A 102 0.66 -9.99 -1.85
C PHE A 102 -0.12 -9.24 -0.77
N VAL A 103 -0.73 -8.09 -1.08
CA VAL A 103 -1.54 -7.30 -0.14
C VAL A 103 -2.69 -8.13 0.43
N ARG A 104 -3.36 -8.94 -0.39
CA ARG A 104 -4.45 -9.82 0.09
C ARG A 104 -3.97 -10.80 1.15
N VAL A 105 -2.83 -11.45 0.92
CA VAL A 105 -2.23 -12.40 1.87
C VAL A 105 -1.74 -11.69 3.12
N MET A 106 -1.14 -10.50 2.97
CA MET A 106 -0.71 -9.67 4.10
C MET A 106 -1.87 -9.22 4.98
N ASN A 107 -2.99 -8.82 4.37
CA ASN A 107 -4.21 -8.45 5.09
C ASN A 107 -4.80 -9.65 5.85
N TYR A 108 -4.74 -10.85 5.27
CA TYR A 108 -5.12 -12.06 5.97
C TYR A 108 -4.20 -12.35 7.17
N ALA A 109 -2.88 -12.25 7.00
CA ALA A 109 -1.90 -12.42 8.07
C ALA A 109 -2.09 -11.39 9.20
N MET A 110 -2.34 -10.13 8.85
CA MET A 110 -2.66 -9.05 9.78
C MET A 110 -3.90 -9.41 10.62
N MET A 111 -5.00 -9.77 9.96
CA MET A 111 -6.25 -10.10 10.62
C MET A 111 -6.10 -11.34 11.53
N LYS A 112 -5.37 -12.36 11.07
CA LYS A 112 -5.14 -13.58 11.82
C LYS A 112 -4.42 -13.31 13.15
N GLN A 113 -3.35 -12.53 13.13
CA GLN A 113 -2.61 -12.10 14.32
C GLN A 113 -3.48 -11.23 15.23
N PHE A 114 -4.22 -10.25 14.65
CA PHE A 114 -5.14 -9.41 15.41
C PHE A 114 -6.23 -10.23 16.12
N CYS A 115 -6.78 -11.24 15.45
CA CYS A 115 -7.78 -12.12 16.08
C CYS A 115 -7.21 -12.91 17.26
N ALA A 116 -5.94 -13.34 17.18
CA ALA A 116 -5.27 -14.06 18.24
C ALA A 116 -4.93 -13.18 19.47
N LEU A 117 -4.73 -11.87 19.29
CA LEU A 117 -4.44 -10.95 20.40
C LEU A 117 -5.43 -11.09 21.56
N GLU A 118 -4.95 -10.93 22.77
CA GLU A 118 -5.79 -10.71 23.93
C GLU A 118 -6.62 -9.43 23.82
N ARG A 119 -7.68 -9.33 24.61
CA ARG A 119 -8.42 -8.09 24.75
C ARG A 119 -7.56 -7.04 25.45
N GLY A 120 -7.44 -5.87 24.87
CA GLY A 120 -6.53 -4.82 25.33
C GLY A 120 -5.10 -4.96 24.80
N GLY A 121 -4.77 -6.09 24.17
CA GLY A 121 -3.47 -6.34 23.56
C GLY A 121 -3.18 -5.43 22.37
N ARG A 122 -1.92 -5.38 22.00
CA ARG A 122 -1.42 -4.51 20.92
C ARG A 122 -0.61 -5.26 19.89
N MET A 123 -0.64 -4.74 18.68
CA MET A 123 0.18 -5.17 17.58
C MET A 123 1.01 -4.00 17.07
N ALA A 124 2.32 -4.14 17.07
CA ALA A 124 3.26 -3.18 16.50
C ALA A 124 3.72 -3.71 15.13
N VAL A 125 3.34 -3.05 14.06
CA VAL A 125 3.58 -3.49 12.68
C VAL A 125 4.58 -2.57 12.01
N LEU A 126 5.77 -3.08 11.71
CA LEU A 126 6.81 -2.34 10.98
C LEU A 126 6.69 -2.64 9.50
N VAL A 127 6.40 -1.61 8.71
CA VAL A 127 6.20 -1.70 7.25
C VAL A 127 6.89 -0.58 6.52
N GLY A 128 7.25 -0.82 5.27
CA GLY A 128 7.87 0.18 4.40
C GLY A 128 7.14 0.31 3.07
N ASP A 129 7.45 1.39 2.36
CA ASP A 129 7.01 1.61 1.01
C ASP A 129 8.05 1.11 0.01
N ILE A 130 7.60 0.71 -1.17
CA ILE A 130 8.44 0.23 -2.25
C ILE A 130 8.22 1.11 -3.48
N LYS A 131 9.31 1.50 -4.14
CA LYS A 131 9.25 2.20 -5.41
C LYS A 131 9.79 1.33 -6.54
N LYS A 132 8.96 1.00 -7.50
CA LYS A 132 9.31 0.10 -8.62
C LYS A 132 8.80 0.68 -9.93
N LYS A 133 9.68 0.84 -10.92
CA LYS A 133 9.33 1.40 -12.26
C LYS A 133 8.58 2.74 -12.19
N GLY A 134 8.96 3.62 -11.25
CA GLY A 134 8.34 4.92 -11.07
C GLY A 134 7.02 4.93 -10.27
N GLN A 135 6.46 3.77 -9.96
CA GLN A 135 5.25 3.62 -9.15
C GLN A 135 5.60 3.39 -7.68
N LEU A 136 4.83 3.99 -6.78
CA LEU A 136 4.88 3.77 -5.34
C LEU A 136 3.89 2.67 -4.97
N TYR A 137 4.36 1.69 -4.21
CA TYR A 137 3.58 0.63 -3.58
C TYR A 137 3.68 0.82 -2.07
N SER A 138 2.58 1.20 -1.43
CA SER A 138 2.59 1.61 -0.02
C SER A 138 1.88 0.60 0.87
N MET A 139 2.64 -0.11 1.68
CA MET A 139 2.05 -1.00 2.68
C MET A 139 1.26 -0.22 3.74
N LEU A 140 1.66 1.02 4.05
CA LEU A 140 0.90 1.86 4.98
C LEU A 140 -0.54 2.08 4.51
N PHE A 141 -0.76 2.34 3.22
CA PHE A 141 -2.09 2.61 2.68
C PHE A 141 -2.88 1.33 2.37
N GLU A 142 -2.22 0.29 1.88
CA GLU A 142 -2.86 -0.91 1.38
C GLU A 142 -3.24 -1.93 2.47
N LEU A 143 -2.48 -1.96 3.57
CA LEU A 143 -2.81 -2.87 4.67
C LEU A 143 -4.03 -2.37 5.45
N ILE A 144 -4.92 -3.29 5.80
CA ILE A 144 -6.03 -3.03 6.73
C ILE A 144 -5.49 -2.66 8.11
N LYS A 145 -6.25 -1.86 8.87
CA LYS A 145 -5.94 -1.53 10.27
C LYS A 145 -7.12 -2.00 11.12
N PRO A 146 -7.10 -3.26 11.58
CA PRO A 146 -8.16 -3.77 12.44
C PRO A 146 -8.07 -3.20 13.85
N GLY A 147 -9.21 -2.87 14.45
CA GLY A 147 -9.26 -2.28 15.79
C GLY A 147 -8.90 -0.80 15.81
N THR A 148 -8.35 -0.32 16.93
CA THR A 148 -7.98 1.09 17.09
C THR A 148 -6.54 1.32 16.67
N LEU A 149 -6.33 2.12 15.63
CA LEU A 149 -5.00 2.63 15.26
C LEU A 149 -4.59 3.70 16.27
N GLU A 150 -3.77 3.31 17.27
CA GLU A 150 -3.33 4.24 18.33
C GLU A 150 -2.25 5.21 17.83
N ASN A 151 -1.36 4.74 16.95
CA ASN A 151 -0.27 5.58 16.45
C ASN A 151 0.29 5.10 15.09
N VAL A 152 0.90 6.05 14.36
CA VAL A 152 1.76 5.80 13.21
C VAL A 152 3.08 6.53 13.46
N ILE A 153 4.12 5.77 13.75
CA ILE A 153 5.45 6.28 14.08
C ILE A 153 6.34 6.16 12.84
N ILE A 154 7.08 7.20 12.53
CA ILE A 154 8.06 7.18 11.44
C ILE A 154 9.40 6.75 12.02
N LYS A 155 9.90 5.62 11.55
CA LYS A 155 11.26 5.14 11.85
C LYS A 155 12.20 5.61 10.74
N ALA A 156 13.04 6.59 11.03
CA ALA A 156 14.07 7.03 10.10
C ALA A 156 15.13 5.93 9.90
N GLN A 157 15.50 5.69 8.65
CA GLN A 157 16.60 4.78 8.30
C GLN A 157 17.89 5.56 8.07
N HIS A 158 18.93 5.21 8.84
CA HIS A 158 20.30 5.70 8.64
C HIS A 158 21.09 4.60 7.92
N ASN A 159 21.93 4.98 6.96
CA ASN A 159 22.78 4.05 6.19
C ASN A 159 22.03 3.03 5.31
N CYS A 160 20.85 3.39 4.79
CA CYS A 160 20.17 2.54 3.81
C CYS A 160 20.83 2.65 2.42
N PHE A 161 20.60 1.63 1.57
CA PHE A 161 21.08 1.61 0.18
C PHE A 161 20.66 2.87 -0.61
N SER A 162 19.47 3.39 -0.34
CA SER A 162 18.97 4.62 -0.98
C SER A 162 19.80 5.86 -0.68
N ASN A 163 20.51 5.92 0.46
CA ASN A 163 21.43 7.01 0.79
C ASN A 163 22.78 6.93 0.07
N GLN A 164 23.18 5.71 -0.33
CA GLN A 164 24.49 5.44 -0.90
C GLN A 164 24.48 5.39 -2.44
N THR A 165 23.30 5.32 -3.04
CA THR A 165 23.12 5.20 -4.48
C THR A 165 22.94 6.58 -5.10
N GLN A 166 23.79 6.94 -6.07
CA GLN A 166 23.56 8.10 -6.91
C GLN A 166 22.53 7.75 -7.97
N TYR A 167 21.35 8.38 -7.90
CA TYR A 167 20.28 8.18 -8.87
C TYR A 167 20.43 9.16 -10.03
N SER A 168 20.46 8.66 -11.25
CA SER A 168 20.35 9.49 -12.44
C SER A 168 18.89 9.86 -12.66
N GLY A 169 18.54 11.17 -12.47
CA GLY A 169 17.18 11.68 -12.71
C GLY A 169 16.44 12.12 -11.43
N HIS A 170 15.15 12.43 -11.59
CA HIS A 170 14.30 12.90 -10.50
C HIS A 170 13.78 11.74 -9.66
N PHE A 171 14.56 11.30 -8.69
CA PHE A 171 14.18 10.25 -7.76
C PHE A 171 14.21 10.77 -6.32
N ILE A 172 13.10 10.61 -5.61
CA ILE A 172 13.03 10.88 -4.18
C ILE A 172 13.25 9.55 -3.45
N PRO A 173 14.35 9.36 -2.71
CA PRO A 173 14.62 8.12 -1.99
C PRO A 173 13.66 7.94 -0.81
N ILE A 174 13.32 6.69 -0.50
CA ILE A 174 12.57 6.32 0.70
C ILE A 174 13.60 6.07 1.80
N LEU A 175 13.56 6.88 2.87
CA LEU A 175 14.52 6.86 3.97
C LEU A 175 13.84 6.58 5.32
N HIS A 176 12.67 5.95 5.29
CA HIS A 176 11.90 5.67 6.50
C HIS A 176 11.05 4.42 6.34
N GLU A 177 10.62 3.92 7.47
CA GLU A 177 9.62 2.88 7.64
C GLU A 177 8.52 3.41 8.56
N TYR A 178 7.37 2.79 8.53
CA TYR A 178 6.25 3.12 9.40
C TYR A 178 6.07 2.03 10.43
N LEU A 179 5.89 2.43 11.68
CA LEU A 179 5.50 1.55 12.75
C LEU A 179 4.07 1.87 13.16
N LEU A 180 3.16 0.96 12.86
CA LEU A 180 1.75 1.07 13.21
C LEU A 180 1.53 0.46 14.58
N ILE A 181 0.89 1.18 15.49
CA ILE A 181 0.44 0.64 16.78
C ILE A 181 -1.07 0.46 16.74
N ILE A 182 -1.49 -0.78 16.76
CA ILE A 182 -2.89 -1.20 16.64
C ILE A 182 -3.30 -1.89 17.93
N LYS A 183 -4.40 -1.45 18.52
CA LYS A 183 -4.94 -2.01 19.77
C LYS A 183 -6.20 -2.81 19.50
N LYS A 184 -6.31 -3.96 20.13
CA LYS A 184 -7.53 -4.75 20.23
C LYS A 184 -8.30 -4.34 21.48
N ASP A 185 -9.33 -3.53 21.29
CA ASP A 185 -10.17 -3.10 22.41
C ASP A 185 -10.97 -4.27 23.01
N ALA A 186 -11.55 -4.03 24.19
CA ALA A 186 -12.37 -5.03 24.87
C ALA A 186 -13.74 -5.27 24.20
N SER A 187 -14.10 -4.50 23.18
CA SER A 187 -15.33 -4.64 22.42
C SER A 187 -15.39 -5.95 21.65
N LEU A 188 -16.60 -6.42 21.33
CA LEU A 188 -16.83 -7.54 20.42
C LEU A 188 -16.95 -7.10 18.94
N VAL A 189 -17.06 -5.79 18.72
CA VAL A 189 -17.17 -5.19 17.39
C VAL A 189 -15.97 -4.26 17.20
N TYR A 190 -15.18 -4.52 16.18
CA TYR A 190 -13.98 -3.76 15.88
C TYR A 190 -14.14 -2.94 14.60
N PRO A 191 -13.70 -1.69 14.58
CA PRO A 191 -13.54 -0.97 13.32
C PRO A 191 -12.43 -1.63 12.49
N ILE A 192 -12.58 -1.60 11.17
CA ILE A 192 -11.51 -1.98 10.24
C ILE A 192 -11.37 -0.84 9.25
N LEU A 193 -10.23 -0.17 9.30
CA LEU A 193 -9.90 0.86 8.32
C LEU A 193 -9.37 0.18 7.05
N ILE A 194 -10.08 0.37 5.95
CA ILE A 194 -9.73 -0.16 4.62
C ILE A 194 -9.60 1.04 3.68
N THR A 195 -8.52 1.06 2.90
CA THR A 195 -8.33 2.03 1.82
C THR A 195 -8.54 1.33 0.50
N GLU A 196 -9.51 1.82 -0.29
CA GLU A 196 -9.81 1.29 -1.61
C GLU A 196 -9.61 2.38 -2.67
N PRO A 197 -8.95 2.10 -3.79
CA PRO A 197 -8.88 3.04 -4.91
C PRO A 197 -10.28 3.21 -5.53
N VAL A 198 -10.67 4.45 -5.76
CA VAL A 198 -11.93 4.77 -6.43
C VAL A 198 -11.60 5.51 -7.73
N GLU A 199 -11.92 4.89 -8.86
CA GLU A 199 -11.82 5.53 -10.16
C GLU A 199 -13.00 6.49 -10.36
N LYS A 200 -12.71 7.71 -10.77
CA LYS A 200 -13.72 8.71 -11.09
C LYS A 200 -13.42 9.36 -12.42
N ASP A 201 -14.44 9.50 -13.25
CA ASP A 201 -14.33 10.30 -14.47
C ASP A 201 -14.15 11.77 -14.08
N ILE A 202 -13.09 12.39 -14.60
CA ILE A 202 -12.80 13.80 -14.33
C ILE A 202 -13.95 14.72 -14.73
N ARG A 203 -14.73 14.34 -15.73
CA ARG A 203 -15.90 15.09 -16.23
C ARG A 203 -17.02 15.21 -15.19
N ASP A 204 -17.10 14.25 -14.26
CA ASP A 204 -18.08 14.23 -13.16
C ASP A 204 -17.55 14.85 -11.87
N MET A 205 -16.27 15.21 -11.82
CA MET A 205 -15.69 15.80 -10.62
C MET A 205 -16.14 17.26 -10.45
N ASN A 206 -16.56 17.62 -9.23
CA ASN A 206 -16.99 18.99 -8.92
C ASN A 206 -15.94 20.07 -9.19
N GLY A 207 -14.66 19.72 -9.09
CA GLY A 207 -13.52 20.60 -9.35
C GLY A 207 -13.04 20.63 -10.79
N ALA A 208 -13.58 19.82 -11.69
CA ALA A 208 -13.14 19.78 -13.08
C ALA A 208 -13.28 21.14 -13.77
N THR A 209 -12.26 21.55 -14.49
CA THR A 209 -12.33 22.76 -15.31
C THR A 209 -13.01 22.49 -16.65
N TRP A 210 -13.41 23.52 -17.37
CA TRP A 210 -13.93 23.33 -18.74
C TRP A 210 -12.87 22.73 -19.67
N ARG A 211 -11.57 23.01 -19.41
CA ARG A 211 -10.46 22.40 -20.13
C ARG A 211 -10.40 20.90 -19.92
N ASP A 212 -10.54 20.45 -18.66
CA ASP A 212 -10.50 19.02 -18.33
C ASP A 212 -11.67 18.27 -19.00
N VAL A 213 -12.88 18.83 -18.93
CA VAL A 213 -14.07 18.21 -19.53
C VAL A 213 -13.94 18.09 -21.05
N VAL A 214 -13.49 19.16 -21.72
CA VAL A 214 -13.31 19.16 -23.19
C VAL A 214 -12.15 18.26 -23.60
N ALA A 215 -11.03 18.30 -22.87
CA ALA A 215 -9.88 17.44 -23.13
C ALA A 215 -10.26 15.97 -23.01
N ALA A 216 -10.95 15.58 -21.95
CA ALA A 216 -11.38 14.19 -21.74
C ALA A 216 -12.32 13.67 -22.84
N VAL A 217 -13.15 14.54 -23.42
CA VAL A 217 -13.95 14.18 -24.62
C VAL A 217 -13.04 13.95 -25.84
N LEU A 218 -12.07 14.82 -26.07
CA LEU A 218 -11.20 14.72 -27.25
C LEU A 218 -10.15 13.61 -27.12
N GLU A 219 -9.78 13.21 -25.91
CA GLU A 219 -8.88 12.09 -25.65
C GLU A 219 -9.44 10.76 -26.13
N THR A 220 -10.76 10.58 -26.06
CA THR A 220 -11.43 9.37 -26.56
C THR A 220 -11.52 9.33 -28.08
N CYS A 221 -11.21 10.43 -28.77
CA CYS A 221 -11.32 10.55 -30.21
C CYS A 221 -9.99 10.28 -30.92
N GLN A 222 -10.00 9.40 -31.93
CA GLN A 222 -8.82 9.10 -32.75
C GLN A 222 -8.58 10.12 -33.87
N SER A 223 -9.60 10.91 -34.21
CA SER A 223 -9.58 11.90 -35.30
C SER A 223 -10.27 13.20 -34.87
N PRO A 224 -10.05 14.33 -35.56
CA PRO A 224 -10.75 15.56 -35.28
C PRO A 224 -12.27 15.40 -35.34
N VAL A 225 -12.98 16.00 -34.39
CA VAL A 225 -14.45 15.92 -34.27
C VAL A 225 -15.10 17.27 -34.38
N SER A 226 -16.37 17.30 -34.75
CA SER A 226 -17.15 18.53 -34.88
C SER A 226 -17.48 19.13 -33.51
N LEU A 227 -17.68 20.44 -33.50
CA LEU A 227 -18.16 21.14 -32.29
C LEU A 227 -19.51 20.60 -31.80
N ALA A 228 -20.37 20.14 -32.71
CA ALA A 228 -21.65 19.52 -32.38
C ALA A 228 -21.45 18.21 -31.60
N TYR A 229 -20.51 17.39 -32.05
CA TYR A 229 -20.14 16.15 -31.33
C TYR A 229 -19.63 16.46 -29.93
N ILE A 230 -18.74 17.45 -29.78
CA ILE A 230 -18.22 17.84 -28.46
C ILE A 230 -19.38 18.28 -27.54
N TYR A 231 -20.35 19.01 -28.03
CA TYR A 231 -21.54 19.39 -27.26
C TYR A 231 -22.32 18.17 -26.80
N GLU A 232 -22.60 17.24 -27.71
CA GLU A 232 -23.34 16.01 -27.40
C GLU A 232 -22.63 15.20 -26.28
N GLN A 233 -21.30 15.11 -26.34
CA GLN A 233 -20.52 14.38 -25.35
C GLN A 233 -20.38 15.13 -24.01
N VAL A 234 -20.48 16.46 -23.99
CA VAL A 234 -20.35 17.29 -22.76
C VAL A 234 -21.70 17.46 -22.04
N GLU A 235 -22.80 17.46 -22.76
CA GLU A 235 -24.17 17.72 -22.25
C GLU A 235 -24.58 16.85 -21.04
N PRO A 236 -24.23 15.53 -20.98
CA PRO A 236 -24.63 14.68 -19.86
C PRO A 236 -23.99 15.02 -18.53
N TYR A 237 -22.85 15.75 -18.54
CA TYR A 237 -22.06 15.96 -17.33
C TYR A 237 -22.59 17.09 -16.46
N THR A 238 -22.34 16.97 -15.15
CA THR A 238 -22.82 17.89 -14.11
C THR A 238 -22.47 19.35 -14.40
N LYS A 239 -21.28 19.60 -14.97
CA LYS A 239 -20.81 20.95 -15.27
C LYS A 239 -21.64 21.64 -16.35
N ALA A 240 -22.08 20.91 -17.37
CA ALA A 240 -22.98 21.43 -18.40
C ALA A 240 -24.39 21.66 -17.83
N ARG A 241 -24.93 20.67 -17.08
CA ARG A 241 -26.28 20.76 -16.49
C ARG A 241 -26.46 21.94 -15.52
N LYS A 242 -25.39 22.34 -14.84
CA LYS A 242 -25.41 23.46 -13.89
C LYS A 242 -25.14 24.83 -14.50
N ASN A 243 -24.91 24.94 -15.82
CA ASN A 243 -24.53 26.19 -16.47
C ASN A 243 -25.30 26.39 -17.77
N GLN A 244 -26.28 27.30 -17.76
CA GLN A 244 -27.08 27.59 -18.95
C GLN A 244 -26.25 28.05 -20.18
N TRP A 245 -25.05 28.59 -19.97
CA TRP A 245 -24.13 29.09 -21.00
C TRP A 245 -23.00 28.06 -21.28
N TRP A 246 -23.22 26.80 -21.05
CA TRP A 246 -22.18 25.79 -21.16
C TRP A 246 -21.62 25.63 -22.59
N LYS A 247 -22.43 25.82 -23.62
CA LYS A 247 -21.99 25.75 -25.02
C LYS A 247 -21.00 26.87 -25.35
N GLU A 248 -21.26 28.09 -24.86
CA GLU A 248 -20.37 29.24 -24.98
C GLU A 248 -19.05 28.98 -24.22
N LYS A 249 -19.13 28.37 -23.05
CA LYS A 249 -17.93 28.01 -22.28
C LYS A 249 -17.09 26.96 -22.98
N VAL A 250 -17.69 25.96 -23.58
CA VAL A 250 -16.96 24.98 -24.40
C VAL A 250 -16.25 25.68 -25.57
N ARG A 251 -16.96 26.53 -26.33
CA ARG A 251 -16.34 27.30 -27.43
C ARG A 251 -15.20 28.19 -26.97
N GLN A 252 -15.44 28.95 -25.89
CA GLN A 252 -14.40 29.79 -25.29
C GLN A 252 -13.18 28.97 -24.89
N THR A 253 -13.38 27.80 -24.26
CA THR A 253 -12.30 26.92 -23.82
C THR A 253 -11.45 26.43 -25.00
N LEU A 254 -12.09 25.97 -26.05
CA LEU A 254 -11.41 25.53 -27.28
C LEU A 254 -10.57 26.65 -27.90
N GLN A 255 -11.11 27.87 -27.96
CA GLN A 255 -10.45 29.04 -28.55
C GLN A 255 -9.32 29.61 -27.66
N CYS A 256 -9.53 29.65 -26.34
CA CYS A 256 -8.59 30.26 -25.40
C CYS A 256 -7.47 29.32 -24.92
N SER A 257 -7.45 28.06 -25.36
CA SER A 257 -6.45 27.08 -24.95
C SER A 257 -5.75 26.42 -26.15
N PRO A 258 -5.10 27.18 -27.03
CA PRO A 258 -4.46 26.66 -28.25
C PRO A 258 -3.32 25.69 -27.97
N GLN A 259 -2.74 25.72 -26.78
CA GLN A 259 -1.75 24.75 -26.33
C GLN A 259 -2.34 23.34 -26.14
N LEU A 260 -3.65 23.24 -25.87
CA LEU A 260 -4.34 21.96 -25.67
C LEU A 260 -5.20 21.55 -26.86
N PHE A 261 -5.78 22.50 -27.56
CA PHE A 261 -6.77 22.26 -28.60
C PHE A 261 -6.37 22.91 -29.92
N VAL A 262 -6.50 22.18 -31.01
CA VAL A 262 -6.24 22.67 -32.34
C VAL A 262 -7.51 22.63 -33.20
N ASN A 263 -7.79 23.74 -33.89
CA ASN A 263 -8.83 23.77 -34.93
C ASN A 263 -8.23 23.27 -36.24
N THR A 264 -8.71 22.14 -36.72
CA THR A 264 -8.21 21.50 -37.96
C THR A 264 -9.00 21.92 -39.21
N GLY A 265 -10.00 22.81 -39.08
CA GLY A 265 -10.79 23.38 -40.18
C GLY A 265 -12.30 23.33 -39.90
N ARG A 266 -13.05 24.34 -40.41
CA ARG A 266 -14.53 24.44 -40.39
C ARG A 266 -15.23 23.86 -39.14
N GLY A 267 -14.79 24.25 -37.94
CA GLY A 267 -15.42 23.80 -36.69
C GLY A 267 -15.05 22.40 -36.24
N MET A 268 -13.99 21.82 -36.80
CA MET A 268 -13.39 20.55 -36.38
C MET A 268 -12.28 20.80 -35.37
N TRP A 269 -12.26 20.02 -34.30
CA TRP A 269 -11.33 20.18 -33.20
C TRP A 269 -10.65 18.89 -32.80
N ALA A 270 -9.42 18.96 -32.35
CA ALA A 270 -8.64 17.85 -31.83
C ALA A 270 -7.75 18.32 -30.67
N LEU A 271 -7.21 17.33 -29.91
CA LEU A 271 -6.13 17.63 -28.98
C LEU A 271 -4.85 17.99 -29.72
N ASN A 272 -4.15 18.99 -29.21
CA ASN A 272 -2.82 19.33 -29.67
C ASN A 272 -1.81 18.35 -29.05
N ARG A 273 -1.43 17.30 -29.79
CA ARG A 273 -0.47 16.27 -29.34
C ARG A 273 0.99 16.66 -29.57
N SER A 274 1.25 17.88 -30.01
CA SER A 274 2.58 18.41 -30.30
C SER A 274 3.13 19.31 -29.20
N ALA A 275 2.44 19.44 -28.07
CA ALA A 275 2.83 20.27 -26.94
C ALA A 275 3.49 19.45 -25.83
#